data_3446247eddb32b8bed776a0f29055504
#
_entry.id   3446247eddb32b8bed776a0f29055504
#
_cell.length_a   1.000
_cell.length_b   1.000
_cell.length_c   1.000
_cell.angle_alpha   90.00
_cell.angle_beta   90.00
_cell.angle_gamma   90.00
#
_symmetry.space_group_name_H-M   'P 1'
#
loop_
_entity.id
_entity.type
_entity.pdbx_description
1 polymer ?
#
loop_
_entity_poly.entity_id
_entity_poly.type
_entity_poly.pdbx_seq_one_letter_code
_entity_poly.pdbx_strand_id
1 'polypeptide(L)'
;MTDNSAVIEYLRNAAVVDSNFLLDDLQLGKIGIPATSLAGRFKQRSLDWGGHATAGTRLAMIKNAFGNKLTSRRWLAKRGVRQPELYWEGTSISPAVIANLPRRFVLKPSNSHSCKGVILFDGGLDLFSQKSITLTDLPDIVAQMKAMHHLPPRASWIIEELVADEDDRYAIPRDFKFYCAGGRAFVNHVVDRNAPFSSWTSSWHTRDWTRIKDRMNSYLIYGPAYAKPDQLATLLETSDAIARELGVFVRIDWYVSAQGPVFGEFAPFPHAGQGYTALGERTLSQMWDLFPDQPLDDICPEAPGPA
;
A
#
# COMPACT_ATOMS: atom_id res chain seq x y z
N MET A 1 1.86 31.03 11.46
CA MET A 1 3.09 30.25 11.24
C MET A 1 2.84 28.90 11.89
N THR A 2 2.57 27.88 11.09
CA THR A 2 2.35 26.52 11.57
C THR A 2 3.68 25.95 12.03
N ASP A 3 3.69 25.46 13.25
CA ASP A 3 4.86 24.84 13.87
C ASP A 3 5.26 23.58 13.07
N ASN A 4 6.39 23.68 12.38
CA ASN A 4 6.96 22.58 11.60
C ASN A 4 7.85 21.65 12.45
N SER A 5 7.91 21.84 13.77
CA SER A 5 8.82 21.14 14.66
C SER A 5 8.64 19.62 14.61
N ALA A 6 7.42 19.13 14.53
CA ALA A 6 7.14 17.69 14.46
C ALA A 6 7.64 17.05 13.15
N VAL A 7 7.52 17.75 12.02
CA VAL A 7 8.03 17.27 10.72
C VAL A 7 9.55 17.25 10.72
N ILE A 8 10.18 18.26 11.32
CA ILE A 8 11.64 18.37 11.40
C ILE A 8 12.20 17.32 12.36
N GLU A 9 11.58 17.17 13.52
CA GLU A 9 11.96 16.13 14.47
C GLU A 9 11.77 14.74 13.86
N TYR A 10 10.70 14.54 13.10
CA TYR A 10 10.48 13.33 12.34
C TYR A 10 11.59 13.10 11.30
N LEU A 11 11.90 14.09 10.47
CA LEU A 11 12.95 13.98 9.45
C LEU A 11 14.34 13.81 10.09
N ARG A 12 14.60 14.43 11.24
CA ARG A 12 15.81 14.22 12.05
C ARG A 12 15.95 12.77 12.49
N ASN A 13 14.88 12.20 13.06
CA ASN A 13 14.87 10.82 13.54
C ASN A 13 14.96 9.81 12.41
N ALA A 14 14.43 10.14 11.23
CA ALA A 14 14.53 9.31 10.03
C ALA A 14 15.92 9.35 9.37
N ALA A 15 16.65 10.46 9.52
CA ALA A 15 17.98 10.65 8.93
C ALA A 15 19.14 10.05 9.74
N VAL A 16 18.93 9.73 11.01
CA VAL A 16 19.99 9.37 12.00
C VAL A 16 20.75 8.07 11.69
N VAL A 17 20.45 7.31 10.62
CA VAL A 17 21.16 6.03 10.42
C VAL A 17 22.25 6.06 9.36
N ASP A 18 22.29 7.06 8.49
CA ASP A 18 23.42 7.11 7.54
C ASP A 18 23.68 8.52 7.03
N SER A 19 24.61 9.16 7.66
CA SER A 19 25.26 10.38 7.22
C SER A 19 24.80 11.69 7.84
N ASN A 20 25.79 12.45 8.24
CA ASN A 20 25.82 13.88 8.55
C ASN A 20 25.23 14.80 7.45
N PHE A 21 24.43 14.25 6.56
CA PHE A 21 24.10 14.87 5.28
C PHE A 21 22.89 15.82 5.33
N LEU A 22 22.07 15.86 6.38
CA LEU A 22 20.77 16.51 6.19
C LEU A 22 20.24 17.36 7.34
N LEU A 23 20.88 17.36 8.49
CA LEU A 23 20.34 18.09 9.65
C LEU A 23 20.45 19.60 9.51
N ASP A 24 21.48 20.10 8.82
CA ASP A 24 21.70 21.53 8.64
C ASP A 24 20.90 22.13 7.46
N ASP A 25 20.60 21.32 6.41
CA ASP A 25 19.83 21.75 5.26
C ASP A 25 18.31 21.62 5.48
N LEU A 26 17.89 20.78 6.43
CA LEU A 26 16.52 20.67 6.91
C LEU A 26 16.11 21.79 7.87
N GLN A 27 17.03 22.69 8.21
CA GLN A 27 16.69 23.92 8.91
C GLN A 27 15.81 24.80 8.01
N LEU A 28 14.59 24.76 8.29
CA LEU A 28 13.38 25.53 7.96
C LEU A 28 13.57 26.83 7.16
N GLY A 29 14.09 26.80 6.01
CA GLY A 29 14.19 27.95 5.14
C GLY A 29 14.90 27.67 3.83
N LYS A 30 15.63 26.56 3.78
CA LYS A 30 16.40 26.22 2.59
C LYS A 30 15.73 25.18 1.71
N ILE A 31 14.85 24.31 2.27
CA ILE A 31 14.04 23.42 1.46
C ILE A 31 12.77 24.17 1.09
N GLY A 32 12.74 24.69 -0.12
CA GLY A 32 11.58 25.37 -0.66
C GLY A 32 10.33 24.50 -0.61
N ILE A 33 9.16 25.13 -0.52
CA ILE A 33 7.89 24.44 -0.79
C ILE A 33 8.02 23.80 -2.17
N PRO A 34 7.72 22.49 -2.33
CA PRO A 34 7.84 21.83 -3.64
C PRO A 34 7.13 22.67 -4.71
N ALA A 35 7.81 22.96 -5.80
CA ALA A 35 7.27 23.76 -6.90
C ALA A 35 6.03 23.10 -7.54
N THR A 36 5.85 21.78 -7.36
CA THR A 36 4.73 20.99 -7.86
C THR A 36 4.03 20.27 -6.71
N SER A 37 2.69 20.28 -6.74
CA SER A 37 1.88 19.49 -5.81
C SER A 37 2.18 17.99 -5.95
N LEU A 38 1.93 17.21 -4.90
CA LEU A 38 2.07 15.76 -4.94
C LEU A 38 1.28 15.11 -6.08
N ALA A 39 0.09 15.63 -6.37
CA ALA A 39 -0.74 15.21 -7.51
C ALA A 39 -0.07 15.51 -8.87
N GLY A 40 0.56 16.68 -9.01
CA GLY A 40 1.32 17.05 -10.20
C GLY A 40 2.52 16.13 -10.43
N ARG A 41 3.24 15.80 -9.38
CA ARG A 41 4.38 14.84 -9.42
C ARG A 41 3.93 13.45 -9.85
N PHE A 42 2.85 12.95 -9.31
CA PHE A 42 2.31 11.65 -9.72
C PHE A 42 1.81 11.66 -11.16
N LYS A 43 1.24 12.78 -11.63
CA LYS A 43 0.88 12.93 -13.03
C LYS A 43 2.12 12.85 -13.94
N GLN A 44 3.18 13.57 -13.61
CA GLN A 44 4.44 13.51 -14.36
C GLN A 44 5.02 12.09 -14.35
N ARG A 45 5.14 11.47 -13.19
CA ARG A 45 5.60 10.07 -13.07
C ARG A 45 4.78 9.11 -13.94
N SER A 46 3.47 9.28 -14.02
CA SER A 46 2.60 8.44 -14.85
C SER A 46 2.93 8.57 -16.34
N LEU A 47 3.32 9.77 -16.79
CA LEU A 47 3.78 10.00 -18.16
C LEU A 47 5.14 9.34 -18.39
N ASP A 48 6.08 9.50 -17.47
CA ASP A 48 7.42 8.93 -17.56
C ASP A 48 7.38 7.39 -17.59
N TRP A 49 6.48 6.80 -16.79
CA TRP A 49 6.28 5.35 -16.76
C TRP A 49 5.48 4.81 -17.94
N GLY A 50 4.82 5.68 -18.73
CA GLY A 50 4.04 5.30 -19.92
C GLY A 50 4.90 4.79 -21.09
N GLY A 51 6.18 5.11 -21.12
CA GLY A 51 7.13 4.72 -22.18
C GLY A 51 7.34 3.22 -22.35
N HIS A 52 8.01 2.83 -23.40
CA HIS A 52 8.45 1.45 -23.60
C HIS A 52 9.53 1.06 -22.58
N ALA A 53 9.36 -0.10 -21.94
CA ALA A 53 10.33 -0.63 -21.01
C ALA A 53 11.29 -1.60 -21.73
N THR A 54 12.57 -1.31 -21.69
CA THR A 54 13.61 -2.25 -22.14
C THR A 54 13.82 -3.32 -21.08
N ALA A 55 13.91 -4.57 -21.46
CA ALA A 55 14.15 -5.67 -20.52
C ALA A 55 15.46 -5.43 -19.73
N GLY A 56 15.42 -5.74 -18.43
CA GLY A 56 16.55 -5.52 -17.52
C GLY A 56 16.68 -4.10 -16.97
N THR A 57 15.82 -3.16 -17.35
CA THR A 57 15.82 -1.80 -16.81
C THR A 57 14.90 -1.67 -15.58
N ARG A 58 15.13 -0.63 -14.80
CA ARG A 58 14.27 -0.27 -13.66
C ARG A 58 12.80 -0.08 -14.06
N LEU A 59 12.55 0.55 -15.21
CA LEU A 59 11.18 0.71 -15.72
C LEU A 59 10.50 -0.65 -15.98
N ALA A 60 11.23 -1.62 -16.53
CA ALA A 60 10.69 -2.97 -16.74
C ALA A 60 10.35 -3.66 -15.41
N MET A 61 11.23 -3.53 -14.43
CA MET A 61 11.01 -4.06 -13.08
C MET A 61 9.81 -3.41 -12.41
N ILE A 62 9.69 -2.09 -12.47
CA ILE A 62 8.55 -1.32 -11.93
C ILE A 62 7.24 -1.76 -12.58
N LYS A 63 7.19 -1.88 -13.90
CA LYS A 63 6.01 -2.35 -14.63
C LYS A 63 5.61 -3.78 -14.23
N ASN A 64 6.59 -4.63 -13.98
CA ASN A 64 6.33 -5.98 -13.48
C ASN A 64 5.83 -5.96 -12.02
N ALA A 65 6.48 -5.19 -11.14
CA ALA A 65 6.10 -5.11 -9.73
C ALA A 65 4.71 -4.46 -9.53
N PHE A 66 4.36 -3.44 -10.31
CA PHE A 66 3.15 -2.63 -10.12
C PHE A 66 2.05 -2.84 -11.15
N GLY A 67 2.22 -3.76 -12.10
CA GLY A 67 1.30 -3.97 -13.22
C GLY A 67 -0.12 -4.34 -12.76
N ASN A 68 -0.24 -5.32 -11.89
CA ASN A 68 -1.48 -5.70 -11.23
C ASN A 68 -1.16 -6.58 -10.01
N LYS A 69 -2.20 -6.97 -9.23
CA LYS A 69 -2.01 -7.79 -8.03
C LYS A 69 -1.30 -9.13 -8.29
N LEU A 70 -1.51 -9.73 -9.44
CA LEU A 70 -0.90 -11.02 -9.80
C LEU A 70 0.57 -10.86 -10.20
N THR A 71 0.91 -9.80 -10.92
CA THR A 71 2.33 -9.51 -11.25
C THR A 71 3.11 -9.14 -10.01
N SER A 72 2.52 -8.32 -9.11
CA SER A 72 3.11 -8.00 -7.80
C SER A 72 3.38 -9.27 -6.99
N ARG A 73 2.40 -10.21 -6.96
CA ARG A 73 2.55 -11.50 -6.26
C ARG A 73 3.73 -12.30 -6.77
N ARG A 74 3.85 -12.45 -8.11
CA ARG A 74 4.96 -13.21 -8.72
C ARG A 74 6.30 -12.54 -8.43
N TRP A 75 6.35 -11.21 -8.47
CA TRP A 75 7.57 -10.45 -8.19
C TRP A 75 8.01 -10.63 -6.74
N LEU A 76 7.08 -10.60 -5.77
CA LEU A 76 7.35 -10.75 -4.35
C LEU A 76 7.63 -12.20 -3.94
N ALA A 77 7.00 -13.18 -4.60
CA ALA A 77 7.27 -14.60 -4.33
C ALA A 77 8.73 -14.96 -4.57
N LYS A 78 9.35 -14.40 -5.62
CA LYS A 78 10.80 -14.56 -5.90
C LYS A 78 11.70 -14.00 -4.77
N ARG A 79 11.15 -13.21 -3.84
CA ARG A 79 11.86 -12.55 -2.73
C ARG A 79 11.50 -13.12 -1.36
N GLY A 80 10.74 -14.22 -1.34
CA GLY A 80 10.31 -14.87 -0.11
C GLY A 80 9.33 -14.03 0.74
N VAL A 81 8.71 -13.00 0.17
CA VAL A 81 7.76 -12.14 0.89
C VAL A 81 6.42 -12.86 1.00
N ARG A 82 5.95 -13.05 2.24
CA ARG A 82 4.65 -13.67 2.52
C ARG A 82 3.51 -12.82 1.96
N GLN A 83 2.55 -13.50 1.34
CA GLN A 83 1.36 -12.90 0.73
C GLN A 83 0.13 -13.70 1.18
N PRO A 84 -1.10 -13.12 1.07
CA PRO A 84 -2.31 -13.91 1.31
C PRO A 84 -2.31 -15.15 0.42
N GLU A 85 -2.75 -16.28 0.92
CA GLU A 85 -2.89 -17.49 0.11
C GLU A 85 -3.86 -17.24 -1.05
N LEU A 86 -3.53 -17.68 -2.26
CA LEU A 86 -4.37 -17.52 -3.43
C LEU A 86 -5.20 -18.80 -3.62
N TYR A 87 -6.50 -18.70 -3.45
CA TYR A 87 -7.42 -19.85 -3.60
C TYR A 87 -7.91 -20.00 -5.04
N TRP A 88 -8.07 -18.88 -5.76
CA TRP A 88 -8.55 -18.92 -7.14
C TRP A 88 -8.21 -17.64 -7.91
N GLU A 89 -8.02 -17.81 -9.23
CA GLU A 89 -7.86 -16.73 -10.21
C GLU A 89 -8.69 -17.07 -11.45
N GLY A 90 -9.43 -16.10 -11.99
CA GLY A 90 -10.19 -16.30 -13.22
C GLY A 90 -11.10 -15.14 -13.58
N THR A 91 -11.89 -15.32 -14.63
CA THR A 91 -12.83 -14.31 -15.13
C THR A 91 -14.28 -14.59 -14.75
N SER A 92 -14.59 -15.83 -14.32
CA SER A 92 -15.91 -16.27 -13.89
C SER A 92 -15.79 -17.34 -12.81
N ILE A 93 -16.64 -17.27 -11.80
CA ILE A 93 -16.67 -18.22 -10.68
C ILE A 93 -17.62 -19.36 -11.03
N SER A 94 -17.09 -20.58 -11.06
CA SER A 94 -17.90 -21.80 -11.31
C SER A 94 -18.35 -22.46 -10.01
N PRO A 95 -19.38 -23.34 -10.03
CA PRO A 95 -19.77 -24.12 -8.85
C PRO A 95 -18.63 -24.94 -8.26
N ALA A 96 -17.72 -25.46 -9.09
CA ALA A 96 -16.54 -26.19 -8.62
C ALA A 96 -15.57 -25.33 -7.83
N VAL A 97 -15.42 -24.05 -8.19
CA VAL A 97 -14.63 -23.09 -7.39
C VAL A 97 -15.31 -22.87 -6.05
N ILE A 98 -16.62 -22.58 -6.07
CA ILE A 98 -17.42 -22.30 -4.87
C ILE A 98 -17.32 -23.44 -3.84
N ALA A 99 -17.39 -24.69 -4.31
CA ALA A 99 -17.37 -25.88 -3.45
C ALA A 99 -16.07 -26.05 -2.65
N ASN A 100 -14.98 -25.40 -3.08
CA ASN A 100 -13.66 -25.51 -2.45
C ASN A 100 -13.22 -24.24 -1.71
N LEU A 101 -14.09 -23.22 -1.58
CA LEU A 101 -13.75 -22.00 -0.89
C LEU A 101 -13.75 -22.19 0.64
N PRO A 102 -12.80 -21.59 1.34
CA PRO A 102 -12.81 -21.57 2.79
C PRO A 102 -13.98 -20.71 3.31
N ARG A 103 -14.24 -20.82 4.61
CA ARG A 103 -15.28 -20.02 5.27
C ARG A 103 -15.02 -18.50 5.16
N ARG A 104 -13.74 -18.10 5.14
CA ARG A 104 -13.32 -16.69 5.10
C ARG A 104 -12.38 -16.46 3.92
N PHE A 105 -12.67 -15.44 3.12
CA PHE A 105 -11.81 -15.06 2.00
C PHE A 105 -12.07 -13.61 1.55
N VAL A 106 -11.19 -13.12 0.71
CA VAL A 106 -11.34 -11.85 -0.02
C VAL A 106 -11.58 -12.17 -1.50
N LEU A 107 -12.66 -11.65 -2.08
CA LEU A 107 -12.89 -11.62 -3.51
C LEU A 107 -12.63 -10.20 -4.02
N LYS A 108 -11.76 -10.03 -5.03
CA LYS A 108 -11.43 -8.72 -5.58
C LYS A 108 -10.97 -8.79 -7.04
N PRO A 109 -11.13 -7.71 -7.83
CA PRO A 109 -10.52 -7.61 -9.15
C PRO A 109 -8.98 -7.56 -9.06
N SER A 110 -8.28 -8.22 -10.00
CA SER A 110 -6.81 -8.24 -10.02
C SER A 110 -6.17 -6.87 -10.32
N ASN A 111 -6.88 -6.00 -11.03
CA ASN A 111 -6.39 -4.71 -11.54
C ASN A 111 -7.21 -3.50 -11.07
N SER A 112 -7.99 -3.63 -9.99
CA SER A 112 -8.75 -2.52 -9.39
C SER A 112 -8.01 -1.93 -8.19
N HIS A 113 -8.40 -0.71 -7.81
CA HIS A 113 -7.86 0.06 -6.69
C HIS A 113 -9.00 0.68 -5.84
N SER A 114 -8.66 1.26 -4.69
CA SER A 114 -9.60 1.99 -3.83
C SER A 114 -10.78 1.14 -3.35
N CYS A 115 -10.55 -0.10 -3.00
CA CYS A 115 -11.55 -1.08 -2.55
C CYS A 115 -12.71 -1.33 -3.53
N LYS A 116 -12.62 -0.88 -4.79
CA LYS A 116 -13.66 -1.10 -5.80
C LYS A 116 -13.78 -2.58 -6.14
N GLY A 117 -14.97 -3.13 -5.90
CA GLY A 117 -15.27 -4.54 -6.17
C GLY A 117 -14.67 -5.50 -5.15
N VAL A 118 -14.22 -5.04 -3.99
CA VAL A 118 -13.70 -5.88 -2.92
C VAL A 118 -14.84 -6.36 -2.04
N ILE A 119 -14.89 -7.66 -1.78
CA ILE A 119 -15.77 -8.33 -0.83
C ILE A 119 -14.92 -9.05 0.19
N LEU A 120 -15.19 -8.81 1.45
CA LEU A 120 -14.58 -9.52 2.57
C LEU A 120 -15.59 -10.51 3.13
N PHE A 121 -15.58 -11.74 2.59
CA PHE A 121 -16.55 -12.78 2.97
C PHE A 121 -16.15 -13.46 4.28
N ASP A 122 -17.10 -13.53 5.23
CA ASP A 122 -16.97 -14.34 6.44
C ASP A 122 -18.28 -15.08 6.72
N GLY A 123 -18.35 -16.34 6.34
CA GLY A 123 -19.42 -17.23 6.72
C GLY A 123 -20.84 -16.78 6.36
N GLY A 124 -21.01 -16.07 5.24
CA GLY A 124 -22.32 -15.57 4.78
C GLY A 124 -22.51 -14.06 4.99
N LEU A 125 -21.48 -13.35 5.43
CA LEU A 125 -21.51 -11.90 5.63
C LEU A 125 -20.40 -11.24 4.78
N ASP A 126 -20.70 -10.17 4.08
CA ASP A 126 -19.68 -9.23 3.59
C ASP A 126 -19.37 -8.22 4.68
N LEU A 127 -18.14 -8.26 5.19
CA LEU A 127 -17.71 -7.41 6.30
C LEU A 127 -17.66 -5.91 5.95
N PHE A 128 -17.52 -5.55 4.65
CA PHE A 128 -17.53 -4.13 4.25
C PHE A 128 -18.95 -3.57 4.19
N SER A 129 -19.86 -4.24 3.51
CA SER A 129 -21.22 -3.76 3.35
C SER A 129 -22.15 -4.14 4.50
N GLN A 130 -21.71 -5.05 5.37
CA GLN A 130 -22.54 -5.65 6.46
C GLN A 130 -23.80 -6.33 5.93
N LYS A 131 -23.77 -6.82 4.68
CA LYS A 131 -24.88 -7.52 4.04
C LYS A 131 -24.65 -9.02 4.07
N SER A 132 -25.74 -9.76 4.30
CA SER A 132 -25.71 -11.22 4.10
C SER A 132 -25.60 -11.52 2.62
N ILE A 133 -24.68 -12.41 2.27
CA ILE A 133 -24.45 -12.93 0.92
C ILE A 133 -24.22 -14.42 1.01
N THR A 134 -24.63 -15.16 0.00
CA THR A 134 -24.34 -16.58 -0.10
C THR A 134 -23.22 -16.85 -1.10
N LEU A 135 -22.60 -18.01 -1.01
CA LEU A 135 -21.57 -18.40 -1.98
C LEU A 135 -22.13 -18.51 -3.40
N THR A 136 -23.41 -18.88 -3.54
CA THR A 136 -24.10 -18.97 -4.82
C THR A 136 -24.37 -17.61 -5.47
N ASP A 137 -24.34 -16.52 -4.70
CA ASP A 137 -24.51 -15.16 -5.23
C ASP A 137 -23.23 -14.61 -5.87
N LEU A 138 -22.06 -15.22 -5.61
CA LEU A 138 -20.76 -14.67 -6.04
C LEU A 138 -20.65 -14.46 -7.56
N PRO A 139 -21.15 -15.33 -8.46
CA PRO A 139 -21.12 -15.08 -9.90
C PRO A 139 -21.90 -13.81 -10.29
N ASP A 140 -23.08 -13.61 -9.72
CA ASP A 140 -23.94 -12.46 -10.00
C ASP A 140 -23.35 -11.20 -9.41
N ILE A 141 -22.77 -11.27 -8.22
CA ILE A 141 -22.05 -10.15 -7.60
C ILE A 141 -20.87 -9.71 -8.48
N VAL A 142 -20.08 -10.66 -8.99
CA VAL A 142 -18.97 -10.36 -9.92
C VAL A 142 -19.49 -9.67 -11.18
N ALA A 143 -20.60 -10.15 -11.76
CA ALA A 143 -21.23 -9.54 -12.94
C ALA A 143 -21.70 -8.10 -12.66
N GLN A 144 -22.37 -7.88 -11.53
CA GLN A 144 -22.83 -6.56 -11.08
C GLN A 144 -21.65 -5.61 -10.83
N MET A 145 -20.60 -6.07 -10.16
CA MET A 145 -19.40 -5.26 -9.88
C MET A 145 -18.65 -4.89 -11.16
N LYS A 146 -18.59 -5.80 -12.16
CA LYS A 146 -18.03 -5.47 -13.48
C LYS A 146 -18.81 -4.34 -14.14
N ALA A 147 -20.14 -4.40 -14.13
CA ALA A 147 -20.98 -3.35 -14.69
C ALA A 147 -20.86 -2.02 -13.93
N MET A 148 -20.95 -2.06 -12.59
CA MET A 148 -20.91 -0.88 -11.73
C MET A 148 -19.59 -0.12 -11.83
N HIS A 149 -18.47 -0.81 -11.95
CA HIS A 149 -17.14 -0.21 -12.01
C HIS A 149 -16.57 -0.11 -13.42
N HIS A 150 -17.38 -0.37 -14.44
CA HIS A 150 -16.98 -0.34 -15.85
C HIS A 150 -15.73 -1.18 -16.13
N LEU A 151 -15.62 -2.34 -15.48
CA LEU A 151 -14.50 -3.23 -15.70
C LEU A 151 -14.66 -3.97 -17.04
N PRO A 152 -13.55 -4.26 -17.75
CA PRO A 152 -13.62 -5.04 -18.98
C PRO A 152 -14.30 -6.41 -18.75
N PRO A 153 -15.06 -6.95 -19.72
CA PRO A 153 -15.70 -8.27 -19.59
C PRO A 153 -14.72 -9.37 -19.19
N ARG A 154 -13.47 -9.28 -19.66
CA ARG A 154 -12.37 -10.22 -19.35
C ARG A 154 -11.54 -9.80 -18.13
N ALA A 155 -12.03 -8.87 -17.30
CA ALA A 155 -11.34 -8.52 -16.07
C ALA A 155 -11.14 -9.77 -15.20
N SER A 156 -9.91 -10.03 -14.83
CA SER A 156 -9.55 -11.14 -13.95
C SER A 156 -9.86 -10.79 -12.49
N TRP A 157 -10.33 -11.78 -11.76
CA TRP A 157 -10.63 -11.73 -10.34
C TRP A 157 -9.75 -12.70 -9.58
N ILE A 158 -9.54 -12.44 -8.34
CA ILE A 158 -8.84 -13.33 -7.42
C ILE A 158 -9.68 -13.57 -6.18
N ILE A 159 -9.58 -14.78 -5.64
CA ILE A 159 -10.05 -15.14 -4.31
C ILE A 159 -8.81 -15.52 -3.52
N GLU A 160 -8.61 -14.84 -2.41
CA GLU A 160 -7.45 -15.04 -1.57
C GLU A 160 -7.80 -15.05 -0.08
N GLU A 161 -6.86 -15.42 0.75
CA GLU A 161 -6.96 -15.41 2.19
C GLU A 161 -7.44 -14.06 2.72
N LEU A 162 -8.48 -14.06 3.55
CA LEU A 162 -8.77 -12.95 4.45
C LEU A 162 -7.85 -13.11 5.65
N VAL A 163 -6.72 -12.42 5.60
CA VAL A 163 -5.69 -12.45 6.64
C VAL A 163 -6.31 -12.11 7.99
N ALA A 164 -6.01 -12.89 9.03
CA ALA A 164 -6.38 -12.52 10.39
C ALA A 164 -5.42 -11.46 10.94
N ASP A 165 -5.94 -10.40 11.54
CA ASP A 165 -5.11 -9.43 12.28
C ASP A 165 -4.41 -10.14 13.45
N GLU A 166 -3.24 -9.66 13.87
CA GLU A 166 -2.56 -10.15 15.07
C GLU A 166 -3.40 -9.96 16.36
N ASP A 167 -4.32 -9.01 16.31
CA ASP A 167 -5.24 -8.67 17.38
C ASP A 167 -6.66 -9.09 16.96
N ASP A 168 -7.20 -10.11 17.61
CA ASP A 168 -8.48 -10.75 17.30
C ASP A 168 -9.72 -9.84 17.43
N ARG A 169 -9.55 -8.65 18.01
CA ARG A 169 -10.60 -7.61 18.05
C ARG A 169 -10.92 -7.06 16.67
N TYR A 170 -10.04 -7.23 15.68
CA TYR A 170 -10.21 -6.72 14.33
C TYR A 170 -10.65 -7.82 13.37
N ALA A 171 -11.93 -7.87 13.04
CA ALA A 171 -12.49 -8.82 12.06
C ALA A 171 -11.95 -8.55 10.63
N ILE A 172 -11.74 -7.27 10.32
CA ILE A 172 -11.04 -6.80 9.12
C ILE A 172 -9.64 -6.40 9.56
N PRO A 173 -8.59 -7.01 8.99
CA PRO A 173 -7.23 -6.69 9.40
C PRO A 173 -6.92 -5.22 9.17
N ARG A 174 -6.20 -4.61 10.11
CA ARG A 174 -5.72 -3.24 9.96
C ARG A 174 -4.71 -3.17 8.81
N ASP A 175 -4.81 -2.11 8.00
CA ASP A 175 -3.82 -1.79 6.98
C ASP A 175 -2.67 -0.98 7.58
N PHE A 176 -1.47 -1.52 7.49
CA PHE A 176 -0.23 -0.85 7.86
C PHE A 176 0.48 -0.38 6.58
N LYS A 177 0.45 0.92 6.30
CA LYS A 177 0.90 1.52 5.06
C LYS A 177 2.22 2.25 5.27
N PHE A 178 3.27 1.75 4.66
CA PHE A 178 4.61 2.28 4.80
C PHE A 178 4.96 3.12 3.59
N TYR A 179 5.16 4.42 3.78
CA TYR A 179 5.61 5.34 2.74
C TYR A 179 7.13 5.32 2.69
N CYS A 180 7.66 4.93 1.54
CA CYS A 180 9.08 4.69 1.34
C CYS A 180 9.63 5.61 0.25
N ALA A 181 10.86 6.11 0.46
CA ALA A 181 11.65 6.86 -0.51
C ALA A 181 13.13 6.55 -0.24
N GLY A 182 14.01 6.65 -1.23
CA GLY A 182 15.45 6.40 -1.08
C GLY A 182 15.80 5.04 -0.46
N GLY A 183 14.97 4.03 -0.68
CA GLY A 183 15.19 2.70 -0.12
C GLY A 183 14.87 2.58 1.37
N ARG A 184 14.01 3.45 1.91
CA ARG A 184 13.67 3.48 3.34
C ARG A 184 12.22 3.85 3.59
N ALA A 185 11.58 3.19 4.55
CA ALA A 185 10.28 3.57 5.08
C ALA A 185 10.43 4.71 6.09
N PHE A 186 9.66 5.80 5.92
CA PHE A 186 9.73 6.99 6.75
C PHE A 186 8.48 7.19 7.61
N VAL A 187 7.31 7.03 7.01
CA VAL A 187 6.02 7.30 7.65
C VAL A 187 5.13 6.09 7.54
N ASN A 188 4.46 5.78 8.62
CA ASN A 188 3.54 4.66 8.71
C ASN A 188 2.12 5.19 8.92
N HIS A 189 1.18 4.73 8.11
CA HIS A 189 -0.22 5.09 8.17
C HIS A 189 -1.05 3.84 8.46
N VAL A 190 -1.65 3.76 9.63
CA VAL A 190 -2.53 2.65 10.01
C VAL A 190 -3.97 3.03 9.68
N VAL A 191 -4.70 2.13 9.03
CA VAL A 191 -6.12 2.29 8.70
C VAL A 191 -6.91 1.16 9.31
N ASP A 192 -7.95 1.50 10.08
CA ASP A 192 -8.92 0.58 10.64
C ASP A 192 -10.26 0.74 9.92
N ARG A 193 -10.76 -0.38 9.39
CA ARG A 193 -12.03 -0.46 8.65
C ARG A 193 -13.12 -1.27 9.36
N ASN A 194 -12.94 -1.54 10.67
CA ASN A 194 -13.91 -2.30 11.47
C ASN A 194 -15.11 -1.46 11.92
N ALA A 195 -15.56 -0.56 11.04
CA ALA A 195 -16.72 0.32 11.22
C ALA A 195 -17.36 0.58 9.85
N PRO A 196 -18.56 1.15 9.76
CA PRO A 196 -19.12 1.62 8.49
C PRO A 196 -18.15 2.56 7.75
N PHE A 197 -18.17 2.55 6.42
CA PHE A 197 -17.23 3.29 5.56
C PHE A 197 -17.00 4.75 5.97
N SER A 198 -18.06 5.46 6.34
CA SER A 198 -17.98 6.86 6.79
C SER A 198 -17.29 7.04 8.16
N SER A 199 -17.04 5.97 8.86
CA SER A 199 -16.46 5.95 10.22
C SER A 199 -15.08 5.28 10.26
N TRP A 200 -14.49 4.97 9.11
CA TRP A 200 -13.14 4.43 9.06
C TRP A 200 -12.14 5.41 9.68
N THR A 201 -11.28 4.88 10.51
CA THR A 201 -10.31 5.68 11.25
C THR A 201 -8.89 5.41 10.80
N SER A 202 -8.02 6.38 11.02
CA SER A 202 -6.60 6.21 10.74
C SER A 202 -5.73 7.02 11.68
N SER A 203 -4.49 6.57 11.86
CA SER A 203 -3.44 7.37 12.51
C SER A 203 -2.12 7.24 11.77
N TRP A 204 -1.27 8.23 11.95
CA TRP A 204 0.03 8.31 11.33
C TRP A 204 1.12 8.25 12.39
N HIS A 205 2.19 7.56 12.06
CA HIS A 205 3.32 7.34 12.95
C HIS A 205 4.63 7.56 12.19
N THR A 206 5.64 7.98 12.91
CA THR A 206 7.02 8.01 12.43
C THR A 206 7.56 6.58 12.30
N ARG A 207 8.75 6.43 11.75
CA ARG A 207 9.41 5.13 11.61
C ARG A 207 9.56 4.37 12.95
N ASP A 208 9.85 5.09 14.04
CA ASP A 208 9.98 4.53 15.39
C ASP A 208 8.65 4.31 16.12
N TRP A 209 7.55 4.53 15.41
CA TRP A 209 6.17 4.41 15.89
C TRP A 209 5.70 5.56 16.78
N THR A 210 6.38 6.68 16.82
CA THR A 210 5.87 7.88 17.49
C THR A 210 4.67 8.43 16.72
N ARG A 211 3.54 8.64 17.42
CA ARG A 211 2.32 9.15 16.77
C ARG A 211 2.50 10.57 16.28
N ILE A 212 2.18 10.84 15.02
CA ILE A 212 2.05 12.18 14.46
C ILE A 212 0.70 12.74 14.92
N LYS A 213 0.72 13.80 15.72
CA LYS A 213 -0.48 14.35 16.37
C LYS A 213 -1.42 15.07 15.40
N ASP A 214 -0.88 15.65 14.34
CA ASP A 214 -1.64 16.40 13.36
C ASP A 214 -2.15 15.50 12.24
N ARG A 215 -3.31 15.87 11.66
CA ARG A 215 -3.90 15.13 10.55
C ARG A 215 -3.01 15.24 9.30
N MET A 216 -2.64 14.10 8.75
CA MET A 216 -1.89 14.00 7.51
C MET A 216 -2.80 13.82 6.28
N ASN A 217 -4.04 13.33 6.48
CA ASN A 217 -5.05 13.17 5.43
C ASN A 217 -6.41 13.73 5.88
N SER A 218 -7.29 14.01 4.90
CA SER A 218 -8.64 14.53 5.14
C SER A 218 -9.75 13.53 4.82
N TYR A 219 -9.42 12.36 4.25
CA TYR A 219 -10.39 11.38 3.76
C TYR A 219 -10.76 10.28 4.77
N LEU A 220 -10.09 10.24 5.91
CA LEU A 220 -10.41 9.32 7.02
C LEU A 220 -10.54 10.11 8.32
N ILE A 221 -11.28 9.56 9.26
CA ILE A 221 -11.36 10.10 10.61
C ILE A 221 -10.00 9.89 11.30
N TYR A 222 -9.51 10.92 11.98
CA TYR A 222 -8.29 10.79 12.78
C TYR A 222 -8.57 9.90 13.99
N GLY A 223 -8.02 8.71 13.97
CA GLY A 223 -8.30 7.63 14.93
C GLY A 223 -7.45 7.69 16.21
N PRO A 224 -7.54 6.68 17.04
CA PRO A 224 -6.73 6.52 18.24
C PRO A 224 -5.24 6.30 17.88
N ALA A 225 -4.38 6.32 18.87
CA ALA A 225 -3.04 5.76 18.73
C ALA A 225 -3.15 4.23 18.69
N TYR A 226 -2.77 3.63 17.57
CA TYR A 226 -2.67 2.18 17.48
C TYR A 226 -1.41 1.69 18.16
N ALA A 227 -1.50 0.53 18.80
CA ALA A 227 -0.33 -0.09 19.41
C ALA A 227 0.75 -0.35 18.36
N LYS A 228 2.00 -0.23 18.78
CA LYS A 228 3.15 -0.61 17.98
C LYS A 228 3.09 -2.12 17.72
N PRO A 229 3.10 -2.59 16.46
CA PRO A 229 3.13 -4.02 16.19
C PRO A 229 4.46 -4.62 16.69
N ASP A 230 4.40 -5.80 17.26
CA ASP A 230 5.61 -6.49 17.74
C ASP A 230 6.59 -6.74 16.58
N GLN A 231 6.07 -6.87 15.38
CA GLN A 231 6.82 -7.15 14.15
C GLN A 231 7.29 -5.90 13.41
N LEU A 232 7.25 -4.71 14.02
CA LEU A 232 7.64 -3.46 13.36
C LEU A 232 9.05 -3.54 12.75
N ALA A 233 10.00 -4.14 13.41
CA ALA A 233 11.37 -4.29 12.89
C ALA A 233 11.36 -5.05 11.55
N THR A 234 10.71 -6.19 11.49
CA THR A 234 10.60 -7.02 10.28
C THR A 234 9.85 -6.28 9.16
N LEU A 235 8.77 -5.56 9.49
CA LEU A 235 8.03 -4.73 8.53
C LEU A 235 8.93 -3.65 7.92
N LEU A 236 9.72 -2.97 8.74
CA LEU A 236 10.63 -1.93 8.30
C LEU A 236 11.77 -2.50 7.44
N GLU A 237 12.42 -3.58 7.88
CA GLU A 237 13.50 -4.22 7.15
C GLU A 237 13.05 -4.71 5.78
N THR A 238 11.88 -5.38 5.72
CA THR A 238 11.32 -5.87 4.47
C THR A 238 10.90 -4.73 3.55
N SER A 239 10.24 -3.70 4.10
CA SER A 239 9.85 -2.51 3.33
C SER A 239 11.07 -1.76 2.77
N ASP A 240 12.12 -1.61 3.57
CA ASP A 240 13.37 -0.95 3.15
C ASP A 240 14.07 -1.76 2.04
N ALA A 241 14.13 -3.09 2.17
CA ALA A 241 14.73 -3.95 1.14
C ALA A 241 13.97 -3.83 -0.20
N ILE A 242 12.65 -3.93 -0.17
CA ILE A 242 11.79 -3.76 -1.34
C ILE A 242 11.95 -2.35 -1.94
N ALA A 243 11.88 -1.31 -1.11
CA ALA A 243 11.97 0.07 -1.57
C ALA A 243 13.35 0.40 -2.17
N ARG A 244 14.42 -0.19 -1.63
CA ARG A 244 15.79 -0.04 -2.15
C ARG A 244 15.91 -0.66 -3.54
N GLU A 245 15.35 -1.84 -3.73
CA GLU A 245 15.37 -2.51 -5.03
C GLU A 245 14.54 -1.75 -6.07
N LEU A 246 13.34 -1.30 -5.68
CA LEU A 246 12.47 -0.51 -6.58
C LEU A 246 13.10 0.84 -6.93
N GLY A 247 13.81 1.48 -6.00
CA GLY A 247 14.49 2.76 -6.20
C GLY A 247 13.56 3.94 -6.47
N VAL A 248 12.29 3.85 -6.07
CA VAL A 248 11.28 4.89 -6.29
C VAL A 248 10.47 5.16 -5.03
N PHE A 249 9.87 6.36 -4.96
CA PHE A 249 8.87 6.62 -3.94
C PHE A 249 7.70 5.65 -4.10
N VAL A 250 7.34 4.93 -3.04
CA VAL A 250 6.26 3.93 -3.06
C VAL A 250 5.60 3.81 -1.69
N ARG A 251 4.30 3.53 -1.66
CA ARG A 251 3.63 3.05 -0.46
C ARG A 251 3.50 1.54 -0.55
N ILE A 252 3.93 0.86 0.51
CA ILE A 252 3.83 -0.60 0.66
C ILE A 252 2.84 -0.88 1.77
N ASP A 253 1.77 -1.60 1.45
CA ASP A 253 0.71 -1.91 2.38
C ASP A 253 0.89 -3.33 2.93
N TRP A 254 0.76 -3.46 4.24
CA TRP A 254 0.93 -4.69 4.98
C TRP A 254 -0.28 -5.00 5.84
N TYR A 255 -0.54 -6.27 6.03
CA TYR A 255 -1.29 -6.80 7.16
C TYR A 255 -0.31 -7.39 8.16
N VAL A 256 -0.66 -7.33 9.45
CA VAL A 256 0.14 -7.94 10.50
C VAL A 256 -0.67 -9.07 11.11
N SER A 257 -0.20 -10.30 10.92
CA SER A 257 -0.83 -11.50 11.46
C SER A 257 0.03 -12.11 12.59
N ALA A 258 -0.55 -12.98 13.39
CA ALA A 258 0.21 -13.71 14.43
C ALA A 258 1.40 -14.52 13.86
N GLN A 259 1.38 -14.86 12.55
CA GLN A 259 2.46 -15.60 11.89
C GLN A 259 3.47 -14.69 11.15
N GLY A 260 3.32 -13.38 11.22
CA GLY A 260 4.22 -12.44 10.58
C GLY A 260 3.54 -11.45 9.65
N PRO A 261 4.32 -10.52 9.09
CA PRO A 261 3.85 -9.58 8.09
C PRO A 261 3.36 -10.29 6.84
N VAL A 262 2.25 -9.79 6.30
CA VAL A 262 1.66 -10.28 5.05
C VAL A 262 1.51 -9.10 4.10
N PHE A 263 2.07 -9.18 2.90
CA PHE A 263 1.97 -8.12 1.91
C PHE A 263 0.53 -7.92 1.45
N GLY A 264 0.07 -6.68 1.44
CA GLY A 264 -1.27 -6.29 0.94
C GLY A 264 -1.23 -5.80 -0.51
N GLU A 265 -0.62 -4.63 -0.73
CA GLU A 265 -0.49 -4.05 -2.07
C GLU A 265 0.66 -3.04 -2.17
N PHE A 266 1.08 -2.77 -3.39
CA PHE A 266 1.86 -1.59 -3.73
C PHE A 266 0.94 -0.45 -4.14
N ALA A 267 1.27 0.77 -3.71
CA ALA A 267 0.64 1.98 -4.19
C ALA A 267 1.71 2.98 -4.65
N PRO A 268 2.09 2.93 -5.94
CA PRO A 268 3.05 3.89 -6.50
C PRO A 268 2.47 5.29 -6.66
N PHE A 269 1.15 5.43 -6.62
CA PHE A 269 0.41 6.69 -6.73
C PHE A 269 -0.62 6.82 -5.59
N PRO A 270 -0.19 6.88 -4.30
CA PRO A 270 -1.11 6.88 -3.18
C PRO A 270 -2.14 8.00 -3.31
N HIS A 271 -3.44 7.63 -3.36
CA HIS A 271 -4.55 8.55 -3.57
C HIS A 271 -4.38 9.54 -4.75
N ALA A 272 -3.59 9.19 -5.76
CA ALA A 272 -3.19 10.09 -6.85
C ALA A 272 -2.68 11.46 -6.35
N GLY A 273 -2.07 11.50 -5.16
CA GLY A 273 -1.60 12.72 -4.52
C GLY A 273 -2.68 13.62 -3.92
N GLN A 274 -3.92 13.14 -3.82
CA GLN A 274 -5.06 13.92 -3.34
C GLN A 274 -5.47 13.51 -1.91
N GLY A 275 -6.26 14.38 -1.26
CA GLY A 275 -6.83 14.08 0.06
C GLY A 275 -5.83 14.16 1.21
N TYR A 276 -4.65 14.70 1.00
CA TYR A 276 -3.70 15.03 2.06
C TYR A 276 -3.96 16.42 2.60
N THR A 277 -3.67 16.64 3.88
CA THR A 277 -3.64 17.98 4.47
C THR A 277 -2.36 18.70 4.00
N ALA A 278 -2.25 19.99 4.27
CA ALA A 278 -1.03 20.75 3.97
C ALA A 278 0.21 20.15 4.64
N LEU A 279 0.07 19.57 5.85
CA LEU A 279 1.14 18.85 6.52
C LEU A 279 1.48 17.55 5.78
N GLY A 280 0.47 16.75 5.45
CA GLY A 280 0.66 15.48 4.75
C GLY A 280 1.30 15.65 3.38
N GLU A 281 0.80 16.61 2.59
CA GLU A 281 1.36 16.92 1.27
C GLU A 281 2.81 17.38 1.36
N ARG A 282 3.10 18.27 2.30
CA ARG A 282 4.46 18.76 2.54
C ARG A 282 5.41 17.64 2.95
N THR A 283 5.00 16.82 3.93
CA THR A 283 5.82 15.71 4.42
C THR A 283 6.16 14.72 3.31
N LEU A 284 5.16 14.27 2.54
CA LEU A 284 5.37 13.29 1.47
C LEU A 284 6.16 13.87 0.30
N SER A 285 5.93 15.14 -0.04
CA SER A 285 6.70 15.83 -1.08
C SER A 285 8.16 16.02 -0.68
N GLN A 286 8.42 16.42 0.56
CA GLN A 286 9.79 16.58 1.08
C GLN A 286 10.55 15.24 1.09
N MET A 287 9.90 14.14 1.50
CA MET A 287 10.50 12.80 1.39
C MET A 287 10.93 12.51 -0.05
N TRP A 288 10.08 12.82 -1.02
CA TRP A 288 10.39 12.57 -2.42
C TRP A 288 11.45 13.51 -2.97
N ASP A 289 11.48 14.77 -2.54
CA ASP A 289 12.52 15.74 -2.95
C ASP A 289 13.90 15.36 -2.42
N LEU A 290 13.97 14.90 -1.17
CA LEU A 290 15.21 14.46 -0.55
C LEU A 290 15.74 13.14 -1.14
N PHE A 291 14.82 12.29 -1.58
CA PHE A 291 15.11 10.96 -2.12
C PHE A 291 14.33 10.77 -3.43
N PRO A 292 14.78 11.40 -4.53
CA PRO A 292 14.12 11.29 -5.82
C PRO A 292 14.19 9.87 -6.35
N ASP A 293 13.27 9.57 -7.27
CA ASP A 293 13.29 8.32 -7.98
C ASP A 293 14.63 8.14 -8.72
N GLN A 294 15.17 6.93 -8.69
CA GLN A 294 16.35 6.58 -9.44
C GLN A 294 16.03 6.53 -10.96
N PRO A 295 17.01 6.74 -11.84
CA PRO A 295 16.80 6.69 -13.28
C PRO A 295 16.09 5.41 -13.74
N LEU A 296 15.16 5.56 -14.68
CA LEU A 296 14.31 4.45 -15.16
C LEU A 296 15.04 3.49 -16.11
N ASP A 297 16.11 3.95 -16.74
CA ASP A 297 16.98 3.22 -17.67
C ASP A 297 18.12 2.49 -16.97
N ASP A 298 18.31 2.68 -15.67
CA ASP A 298 19.29 1.92 -14.90
C ASP A 298 19.06 0.43 -15.04
N ILE A 299 20.16 -0.31 -15.20
CA ILE A 299 20.12 -1.77 -15.25
C ILE A 299 19.79 -2.32 -13.87
N CYS A 300 18.70 -3.06 -13.80
CA CYS A 300 18.25 -3.76 -12.61
C CYS A 300 18.16 -5.25 -12.93
N PRO A 301 19.21 -6.03 -12.68
CA PRO A 301 19.15 -7.48 -12.88
C PRO A 301 18.03 -8.05 -12.02
N GLU A 302 17.22 -8.96 -12.58
CA GLU A 302 16.22 -9.68 -11.80
C GLU A 302 16.90 -10.35 -10.59
N ALA A 303 16.27 -10.25 -9.42
CA ALA A 303 16.78 -10.98 -8.27
C ALA A 303 16.94 -12.46 -8.64
N PRO A 304 18.05 -13.12 -8.23
CA PRO A 304 18.20 -14.54 -8.46
C PRO A 304 16.98 -15.27 -7.93
N GLY A 305 16.46 -16.20 -8.74
CA GLY A 305 15.39 -17.09 -8.30
C GLY A 305 15.79 -17.81 -7.02
N PRO A 306 14.85 -18.30 -6.23
CA PRO A 306 15.18 -19.11 -5.08
C PRO A 306 16.04 -20.30 -5.53
N ALA A 307 17.16 -20.50 -4.81
CA ALA A 307 18.06 -21.62 -5.02
C ALA A 307 17.39 -22.97 -4.74
#